data_a91a7ea18d1baba87b23eabb07242c6b
#
_entry.id   a91a7ea18d1baba87b23eabb07242c6b
#
_cell.length_a   1.000
_cell.length_b   1.000
_cell.length_c   1.000
_cell.angle_alpha   90.00
_cell.angle_beta   90.00
_cell.angle_gamma   90.00
#
_symmetry.space_group_name_H-M   'P 1'
#
loop_
_entity.id
_entity.type
_entity.pdbx_description
1 polymer ?
#
loop_
_entity_poly.entity_id
_entity_poly.type
_entity_poly.pdbx_seq_one_letter_code
_entity_poly.pdbx_strand_id
1 'polypeptide(L)'
;YGLPYQTPASVKKTIAQVVRLRPDRIAFYSFAYVPWLKAHQSKIEKEKLPTNDEKLNIFLNSRGQFLDSGYQAIAMDHFALTQDELALAFNAGKLYRNFMGYTVKPADEYIGLGMTAIGFVGHTYFQNQKTLPQYYRALDNHGFAIERGRILSEDDRLRQWVINSLMCQFHLDKNEFKKNFQKDFDEYFHDEHGNITRYITDGLLSSNAHVLEATELGKVFIRNVCMGFDWYLRQKEGHKQFSKTI
;
A
#
# COMPACT_ATOMS: atom_id res chain seq x y z
N TYR A 1 3.20 -7.90 12.13
CA TYR A 1 2.76 -7.68 13.51
C TYR A 1 1.23 -7.78 13.63
N GLY A 2 0.72 -7.86 14.86
CA GLY A 2 -0.73 -8.00 15.09
C GLY A 2 -1.22 -9.44 15.07
N LEU A 3 -0.35 -10.41 15.24
CA LEU A 3 -0.69 -11.83 15.38
C LEU A 3 -1.33 -12.12 16.75
N PRO A 4 -2.09 -13.23 16.90
CA PRO A 4 -2.60 -13.65 18.19
C PRO A 4 -1.50 -13.72 19.26
N TYR A 5 -1.82 -13.31 20.48
CA TYR A 5 -0.92 -13.26 21.64
C TYR A 5 0.27 -12.30 21.53
N GLN A 6 0.43 -11.56 20.44
CA GLN A 6 1.43 -10.51 20.40
C GLN A 6 1.06 -9.33 21.31
N THR A 7 2.05 -8.85 22.03
CA THR A 7 1.95 -7.66 22.87
C THR A 7 3.04 -6.66 22.45
N PRO A 8 2.92 -5.37 22.79
CA PRO A 8 4.00 -4.40 22.55
C PRO A 8 5.35 -4.87 23.11
N ALA A 9 5.36 -5.49 24.29
CA ALA A 9 6.58 -6.00 24.92
C ALA A 9 7.20 -7.20 24.15
N SER A 10 6.36 -8.14 23.66
CA SER A 10 6.88 -9.28 22.90
C SER A 10 7.42 -8.86 21.54
N VAL A 11 6.74 -7.94 20.85
CA VAL A 11 7.21 -7.41 19.56
C VAL A 11 8.48 -6.60 19.73
N LYS A 12 8.59 -5.78 20.80
CA LYS A 12 9.85 -5.05 21.12
C LYS A 12 11.06 -5.99 21.17
N LYS A 13 10.92 -7.16 21.82
CA LYS A 13 11.98 -8.17 21.87
C LYS A 13 12.30 -8.74 20.48
N THR A 14 11.29 -9.00 19.66
CA THR A 14 11.45 -9.47 18.29
C THR A 14 12.23 -8.44 17.45
N ILE A 15 11.82 -7.16 17.51
CA ILE A 15 12.51 -6.09 16.78
C ILE A 15 13.98 -5.97 17.21
N ALA A 16 14.27 -6.04 18.50
CA ALA A 16 15.65 -6.01 18.99
C ALA A 16 16.53 -7.14 18.38
N GLN A 17 15.95 -8.33 18.18
CA GLN A 17 16.65 -9.44 17.52
C GLN A 17 16.83 -9.18 16.02
N VAL A 18 15.79 -8.70 15.34
CA VAL A 18 15.84 -8.37 13.91
C VAL A 18 16.91 -7.30 13.65
N VAL A 19 16.93 -6.23 14.45
CA VAL A 19 17.94 -5.17 14.35
C VAL A 19 19.36 -5.71 14.55
N ARG A 20 19.53 -6.66 15.47
CA ARG A 20 20.85 -7.29 15.71
C ARG A 20 21.32 -8.15 14.52
N LEU A 21 20.39 -8.77 13.77
CA LEU A 21 20.68 -9.48 12.52
C LEU A 21 21.03 -8.54 11.38
N ARG A 22 20.65 -7.27 11.49
CA ARG A 22 20.90 -6.17 10.56
C ARG A 22 20.59 -6.50 9.09
N PRO A 23 19.36 -6.94 8.76
CA PRO A 23 18.97 -7.10 7.35
C PRO A 23 19.01 -5.75 6.63
N ASP A 24 19.28 -5.74 5.33
CA ASP A 24 19.29 -4.51 4.54
C ASP A 24 17.91 -3.87 4.43
N ARG A 25 16.84 -4.71 4.37
CA ARG A 25 15.44 -4.30 4.25
C ARG A 25 14.53 -5.06 5.20
N ILE A 26 13.50 -4.37 5.66
CA ILE A 26 12.46 -4.93 6.51
C ILE A 26 11.11 -4.53 5.94
N ALA A 27 10.23 -5.51 5.71
CA ALA A 27 8.82 -5.28 5.42
C ALA A 27 8.02 -5.60 6.70
N PHE A 28 7.44 -4.57 7.31
CA PHE A 28 6.77 -4.67 8.61
C PHE A 28 5.25 -4.60 8.44
N TYR A 29 4.64 -5.70 7.99
CA TYR A 29 3.23 -5.78 7.67
C TYR A 29 2.33 -6.08 8.86
N SER A 30 1.18 -5.41 8.90
CA SER A 30 0.10 -5.75 9.80
C SER A 30 -0.57 -7.06 9.39
N PHE A 31 -0.84 -7.93 10.36
CA PHE A 31 -1.63 -9.14 10.14
C PHE A 31 -3.05 -8.77 9.66
N ALA A 32 -3.43 -9.28 8.50
CA ALA A 32 -4.75 -9.10 7.92
C ALA A 32 -5.70 -10.20 8.42
N TYR A 33 -6.52 -9.88 9.42
CA TYR A 33 -7.57 -10.78 9.90
C TYR A 33 -8.80 -10.65 8.99
N VAL A 34 -9.02 -11.64 8.13
CA VAL A 34 -10.08 -11.67 7.09
C VAL A 34 -10.78 -13.04 7.05
N PRO A 35 -11.42 -13.49 8.15
CA PRO A 35 -12.01 -14.84 8.25
C PRO A 35 -13.08 -15.11 7.20
N TRP A 36 -13.75 -14.08 6.69
CA TRP A 36 -14.72 -14.19 5.58
C TRP A 36 -14.08 -14.53 4.22
N LEU A 37 -12.77 -14.29 4.07
CA LEU A 37 -11.99 -14.67 2.86
C LEU A 37 -11.11 -15.90 3.10
N LYS A 38 -10.64 -16.08 4.32
CA LYS A 38 -9.70 -17.12 4.74
C LYS A 38 -10.33 -17.97 5.85
N ALA A 39 -11.08 -18.99 5.45
CA ALA A 39 -11.87 -19.80 6.38
C ALA A 39 -11.07 -20.36 7.58
N HIS A 40 -9.76 -20.67 7.40
CA HIS A 40 -8.91 -21.12 8.51
C HIS A 40 -8.70 -20.05 9.60
N GLN A 41 -8.84 -18.76 9.26
CA GLN A 41 -8.75 -17.68 10.25
C GLN A 41 -9.96 -17.61 11.18
N SER A 42 -11.10 -18.23 10.84
CA SER A 42 -12.25 -18.34 11.75
C SER A 42 -11.96 -19.11 13.03
N LYS A 43 -10.88 -19.94 13.03
CA LYS A 43 -10.41 -20.66 14.21
C LYS A 43 -9.59 -19.80 15.17
N ILE A 44 -9.23 -18.58 14.78
CA ILE A 44 -8.50 -17.65 15.63
C ILE A 44 -9.49 -17.00 16.60
N GLU A 45 -9.25 -17.14 17.89
CA GLU A 45 -10.00 -16.43 18.94
C GLU A 45 -9.71 -14.93 18.79
N LYS A 46 -10.74 -14.15 18.45
CA LYS A 46 -10.60 -12.72 18.15
C LYS A 46 -10.06 -11.93 19.35
N GLU A 47 -10.38 -12.38 20.56
CA GLU A 47 -9.96 -11.79 21.83
C GLU A 47 -8.45 -11.94 22.09
N LYS A 48 -7.79 -12.84 21.35
CA LYS A 48 -6.33 -13.05 21.41
C LYS A 48 -5.55 -12.14 20.45
N LEU A 49 -6.26 -11.45 19.56
CA LEU A 49 -5.64 -10.45 18.68
C LEU A 49 -5.43 -9.14 19.46
N PRO A 50 -4.33 -8.42 19.19
CA PRO A 50 -4.16 -7.09 19.74
C PRO A 50 -5.30 -6.16 19.31
N THR A 51 -5.72 -5.29 20.20
CA THR A 51 -6.66 -4.20 19.90
C THR A 51 -6.05 -3.24 18.86
N ASN A 52 -6.87 -2.35 18.30
CA ASN A 52 -6.38 -1.34 17.34
C ASN A 52 -5.31 -0.44 18.00
N ASP A 53 -5.52 -0.01 19.25
CA ASP A 53 -4.57 0.84 19.98
C ASP A 53 -3.26 0.10 20.26
N GLU A 54 -3.32 -1.18 20.64
CA GLU A 54 -2.13 -2.01 20.81
C GLU A 54 -1.39 -2.21 19.49
N LYS A 55 -2.10 -2.42 18.37
CA LYS A 55 -1.48 -2.52 17.05
C LYS A 55 -0.79 -1.22 16.63
N LEU A 56 -1.43 -0.08 16.85
CA LEU A 56 -0.84 1.23 16.61
C LEU A 56 0.42 1.43 17.48
N ASN A 57 0.34 1.12 18.77
CA ASN A 57 1.48 1.19 19.68
C ASN A 57 2.63 0.27 19.26
N ILE A 58 2.32 -0.96 18.83
CA ILE A 58 3.31 -1.89 18.27
C ILE A 58 4.00 -1.25 17.05
N PHE A 59 3.22 -0.72 16.12
CA PHE A 59 3.78 -0.10 14.91
C PHE A 59 4.67 1.10 15.24
N LEU A 60 4.18 2.05 16.02
CA LEU A 60 4.93 3.28 16.35
C LEU A 60 6.21 2.97 17.13
N ASN A 61 6.15 2.08 18.12
CA ASN A 61 7.32 1.66 18.89
C ASN A 61 8.35 0.92 18.01
N SER A 62 7.89 0.05 17.11
CA SER A 62 8.77 -0.68 16.20
C SER A 62 9.43 0.27 15.20
N ARG A 63 8.65 1.21 14.64
CA ARG A 63 9.16 2.27 13.75
C ARG A 63 10.25 3.07 14.46
N GLY A 64 10.03 3.51 15.71
CA GLY A 64 11.04 4.21 16.50
C GLY A 64 12.33 3.38 16.64
N GLN A 65 12.22 2.11 17.04
CA GLN A 65 13.38 1.22 17.19
C GLN A 65 14.16 1.03 15.88
N PHE A 66 13.47 0.91 14.73
CA PHE A 66 14.13 0.81 13.43
C PHE A 66 14.88 2.10 13.09
N LEU A 67 14.26 3.27 13.27
CA LEU A 67 14.89 4.56 13.00
C LEU A 67 16.11 4.78 13.91
N ASP A 68 16.00 4.52 15.22
CA ASP A 68 17.08 4.61 16.19
C ASP A 68 18.23 3.65 15.88
N SER A 69 17.97 2.59 15.14
CA SER A 69 18.95 1.59 14.71
C SER A 69 19.57 1.86 13.34
N GLY A 70 19.31 3.04 12.76
CA GLY A 70 19.89 3.50 11.50
C GLY A 70 19.16 3.03 10.24
N TYR A 71 17.91 2.55 10.37
CA TYR A 71 17.04 2.34 9.22
C TYR A 71 16.29 3.63 8.88
N GLN A 72 16.03 3.82 7.61
CA GLN A 72 15.12 4.83 7.11
C GLN A 72 13.74 4.20 6.86
N ALA A 73 12.65 4.88 7.25
CA ALA A 73 11.32 4.49 6.86
C ALA A 73 11.11 4.76 5.37
N ILE A 74 10.74 3.74 4.63
CA ILE A 74 10.49 3.78 3.20
C ILE A 74 9.00 3.63 2.98
N ALA A 75 8.37 4.71 2.57
CA ALA A 75 6.94 4.73 2.35
C ALA A 75 6.15 4.18 3.57
N MET A 76 5.15 3.34 3.37
CA MET A 76 4.15 3.01 4.39
C MET A 76 4.66 2.03 5.47
N ASP A 77 5.35 0.97 5.08
CA ASP A 77 5.57 -0.21 5.92
C ASP A 77 6.92 -0.91 5.67
N HIS A 78 7.81 -0.25 4.93
CA HIS A 78 9.15 -0.73 4.67
C HIS A 78 10.18 0.10 5.43
N PHE A 79 11.28 -0.55 5.78
CA PHE A 79 12.44 0.09 6.36
C PHE A 79 13.67 -0.44 5.64
N ALA A 80 14.63 0.43 5.36
CA ALA A 80 15.86 0.06 4.69
C ALA A 80 17.07 0.80 5.30
N LEU A 81 18.24 0.18 5.24
CA LEU A 81 19.47 0.89 5.56
C LEU A 81 19.67 2.04 4.56
N THR A 82 20.26 3.15 5.01
CA THR A 82 20.38 4.38 4.21
C THR A 82 21.16 4.21 2.90
N GLN A 83 22.06 3.22 2.84
CA GLN A 83 22.85 2.89 1.64
C GLN A 83 22.14 1.89 0.71
N ASP A 84 21.00 1.31 1.13
CA ASP A 84 20.24 0.39 0.31
C ASP A 84 19.59 1.11 -0.90
N GLU A 85 19.53 0.42 -2.04
CA GLU A 85 18.97 1.00 -3.27
C GLU A 85 17.52 1.48 -3.11
N LEU A 86 16.74 0.87 -2.20
CA LEU A 86 15.35 1.28 -1.94
C LEU A 86 15.31 2.64 -1.21
N ALA A 87 16.21 2.87 -0.25
CA ALA A 87 16.35 4.14 0.43
C ALA A 87 16.87 5.23 -0.52
N LEU A 88 17.87 4.91 -1.33
CA LEU A 88 18.39 5.82 -2.35
C LEU A 88 17.33 6.22 -3.37
N ALA A 89 16.53 5.25 -3.85
CA ALA A 89 15.44 5.52 -4.79
C ALA A 89 14.32 6.37 -4.16
N PHE A 90 13.97 6.11 -2.91
CA PHE A 90 13.00 6.92 -2.18
C PHE A 90 13.47 8.37 -2.06
N ASN A 91 14.72 8.59 -1.62
CA ASN A 91 15.30 9.92 -1.46
C ASN A 91 15.45 10.67 -2.81
N ALA A 92 15.60 9.93 -3.91
CA ALA A 92 15.67 10.49 -5.26
C ALA A 92 14.31 10.69 -5.93
N GLY A 93 13.19 10.40 -5.25
CA GLY A 93 11.85 10.47 -5.85
C GLY A 93 11.60 9.41 -6.93
N LYS A 94 12.33 8.28 -6.89
CA LYS A 94 12.29 7.21 -7.90
C LYS A 94 11.84 5.88 -7.33
N LEU A 95 11.04 5.92 -6.27
CA LEU A 95 10.41 4.73 -5.72
C LEU A 95 9.16 4.39 -6.51
N TYR A 96 9.00 3.12 -6.86
CA TYR A 96 7.83 2.59 -7.55
C TYR A 96 7.15 1.54 -6.68
N ARG A 97 5.90 1.26 -7.00
CA ARG A 97 5.10 0.24 -6.31
C ARG A 97 4.32 -0.60 -7.30
N ASN A 98 4.35 -1.91 -7.08
CA ASN A 98 3.52 -2.88 -7.81
C ASN A 98 2.83 -3.84 -6.82
N PHE A 99 2.23 -4.92 -7.30
CA PHE A 99 1.56 -5.90 -6.44
C PHE A 99 2.50 -6.71 -5.53
N MET A 100 3.80 -6.69 -5.80
CA MET A 100 4.82 -7.34 -4.96
C MET A 100 5.32 -6.44 -3.82
N GLY A 101 5.08 -5.13 -3.91
CA GLY A 101 5.55 -4.13 -2.95
C GLY A 101 6.33 -3.00 -3.61
N TYR A 102 7.22 -2.36 -2.86
CA TYR A 102 8.08 -1.28 -3.38
C TYR A 102 9.27 -1.82 -4.15
N THR A 103 9.63 -1.12 -5.22
CA THR A 103 10.74 -1.48 -6.11
C THR A 103 11.45 -0.25 -6.64
N VAL A 104 12.71 -0.41 -6.99
CA VAL A 104 13.54 0.62 -7.65
C VAL A 104 13.52 0.49 -9.17
N LYS A 105 12.92 -0.58 -9.69
CA LYS A 105 12.83 -0.85 -11.12
C LYS A 105 11.40 -0.54 -11.59
N PRO A 106 11.18 0.59 -12.29
CA PRO A 106 9.90 0.84 -12.92
C PRO A 106 9.66 -0.23 -14.00
N ALA A 107 8.42 -0.60 -14.16
CA ALA A 107 7.97 -1.37 -15.30
C ALA A 107 6.62 -0.79 -15.71
N ASP A 108 6.56 -0.20 -16.89
CA ASP A 108 5.32 0.33 -17.48
C ASP A 108 4.35 -0.81 -17.75
N GLU A 109 4.90 -1.98 -18.11
CA GLU A 109 4.15 -3.21 -18.33
C GLU A 109 4.87 -4.40 -17.67
N TYR A 110 4.10 -5.35 -17.17
CA TYR A 110 4.65 -6.58 -16.58
C TYR A 110 3.67 -7.75 -16.67
N ILE A 111 4.23 -8.94 -16.77
CA ILE A 111 3.49 -10.21 -16.79
C ILE A 111 3.82 -11.00 -15.53
N GLY A 112 2.79 -11.36 -14.78
CA GLY A 112 2.93 -12.22 -13.63
C GLY A 112 2.86 -13.71 -14.02
N LEU A 113 3.85 -14.49 -13.58
CA LEU A 113 3.90 -15.94 -13.83
C LEU A 113 3.36 -16.72 -12.65
N GLY A 114 2.64 -17.80 -12.93
CA GLY A 114 2.08 -18.70 -11.95
C GLY A 114 0.62 -18.39 -11.58
N MET A 115 0.02 -19.25 -10.78
CA MET A 115 -1.35 -19.07 -10.28
C MET A 115 -1.46 -17.82 -9.42
N THR A 116 -2.61 -17.14 -9.44
CA THR A 116 -2.92 -15.89 -8.74
C THR A 116 -2.09 -14.67 -9.19
N ALA A 117 -1.07 -14.84 -10.01
CA ALA A 117 -0.20 -13.75 -10.43
C ALA A 117 -0.99 -12.67 -11.16
N ILE A 118 -0.59 -11.43 -10.94
CA ILE A 118 -1.22 -10.25 -11.54
C ILE A 118 -0.22 -9.66 -12.53
N GLY A 119 -0.70 -9.39 -13.75
CA GLY A 119 0.02 -8.65 -14.78
C GLY A 119 -0.66 -7.33 -15.09
N PHE A 120 0.09 -6.45 -15.78
CA PHE A 120 -0.38 -5.17 -16.28
C PHE A 120 0.22 -4.91 -17.67
N VAL A 121 -0.62 -4.83 -18.69
CA VAL A 121 -0.22 -4.55 -20.08
C VAL A 121 -1.31 -3.72 -20.75
N GLY A 122 -0.93 -2.72 -21.52
CA GLY A 122 -1.85 -1.89 -22.31
C GLY A 122 -2.96 -1.26 -21.44
N HIS A 123 -2.61 -0.72 -20.29
CA HIS A 123 -3.57 -0.18 -19.29
C HIS A 123 -4.59 -1.19 -18.76
N THR A 124 -4.28 -2.49 -18.83
CA THR A 124 -5.16 -3.55 -18.37
C THR A 124 -4.48 -4.37 -17.27
N TYR A 125 -5.09 -4.41 -16.09
CA TYR A 125 -4.75 -5.40 -15.08
C TYR A 125 -5.41 -6.72 -15.42
N PHE A 126 -4.67 -7.83 -15.26
CA PHE A 126 -5.23 -9.18 -15.37
C PHE A 126 -4.65 -10.09 -14.30
N GLN A 127 -5.42 -11.08 -13.91
CA GLN A 127 -5.03 -12.04 -12.88
C GLN A 127 -5.24 -13.46 -13.38
N ASN A 128 -4.24 -14.30 -13.13
CA ASN A 128 -4.28 -15.72 -13.44
C ASN A 128 -5.21 -16.49 -12.49
N GLN A 129 -5.59 -17.70 -12.93
CA GLN A 129 -6.38 -18.67 -12.17
C GLN A 129 -5.84 -18.88 -10.75
N LYS A 130 -6.74 -19.12 -9.79
CA LYS A 130 -6.40 -19.11 -8.36
C LYS A 130 -5.96 -20.47 -7.83
N THR A 131 -6.23 -21.56 -8.55
CA THR A 131 -5.84 -22.90 -8.14
C THR A 131 -4.94 -23.54 -9.18
N LEU A 132 -4.01 -24.37 -8.74
CA LEU A 132 -3.08 -25.06 -9.62
C LEU A 132 -3.78 -25.88 -10.73
N PRO A 133 -4.82 -26.70 -10.43
CA PRO A 133 -5.51 -27.46 -11.47
C PRO A 133 -6.18 -26.59 -12.53
N GLN A 134 -6.77 -25.45 -12.13
CA GLN A 134 -7.39 -24.52 -13.07
C GLN A 134 -6.33 -23.79 -13.90
N TYR A 135 -5.21 -23.41 -13.26
CA TYR A 135 -4.10 -22.74 -13.92
C TYR A 135 -3.51 -23.62 -15.04
N TYR A 136 -3.15 -24.88 -14.75
CA TYR A 136 -2.62 -25.78 -15.76
C TYR A 136 -3.64 -26.11 -16.85
N ARG A 137 -4.88 -26.40 -16.49
CA ARG A 137 -5.94 -26.64 -17.47
C ARG A 137 -6.13 -25.45 -18.43
N ALA A 138 -6.06 -24.24 -17.92
CA ALA A 138 -6.19 -23.05 -18.77
C ALA A 138 -4.99 -22.89 -19.71
N LEU A 139 -3.77 -23.17 -19.24
CA LEU A 139 -2.57 -23.17 -20.08
C LEU A 139 -2.67 -24.22 -21.19
N ASP A 140 -3.06 -25.46 -20.86
CA ASP A 140 -3.18 -26.54 -21.82
C ASP A 140 -4.23 -26.25 -22.90
N ASN A 141 -5.36 -25.63 -22.53
CA ASN A 141 -6.46 -25.35 -23.44
C ASN A 141 -6.32 -24.05 -24.24
N HIS A 142 -5.70 -23.03 -23.68
CA HIS A 142 -5.74 -21.65 -24.22
C HIS A 142 -4.37 -20.98 -24.34
N GLY A 143 -3.31 -21.57 -23.81
CA GLY A 143 -1.97 -20.95 -23.73
C GLY A 143 -1.85 -19.82 -22.70
N PHE A 144 -2.96 -19.37 -22.12
CA PHE A 144 -3.02 -18.34 -21.09
C PHE A 144 -3.90 -18.79 -19.93
N ALA A 145 -3.52 -18.42 -18.71
CA ALA A 145 -4.26 -18.78 -17.51
C ALA A 145 -5.04 -17.61 -16.90
N ILE A 146 -5.40 -16.61 -17.69
CA ILE A 146 -6.11 -15.43 -17.21
C ILE A 146 -7.53 -15.82 -16.79
N GLU A 147 -7.90 -15.49 -15.54
CA GLU A 147 -9.25 -15.67 -14.99
C GLU A 147 -10.09 -14.39 -15.15
N ARG A 148 -9.48 -13.24 -14.94
CA ARG A 148 -10.16 -11.94 -14.93
C ARG A 148 -9.20 -10.80 -15.25
N GLY A 149 -9.76 -9.70 -15.70
CA GLY A 149 -9.01 -8.47 -15.94
C GLY A 149 -9.87 -7.22 -15.76
N ARG A 150 -9.20 -6.09 -15.75
CA ARG A 150 -9.82 -4.77 -15.72
C ARG A 150 -9.05 -3.82 -16.63
N ILE A 151 -9.73 -3.34 -17.65
CA ILE A 151 -9.23 -2.23 -18.47
C ILE A 151 -9.44 -0.94 -17.68
N LEU A 152 -8.38 -0.15 -17.52
CA LEU A 152 -8.43 1.12 -16.82
C LEU A 152 -9.05 2.19 -17.71
N SER A 153 -10.04 2.90 -17.19
CA SER A 153 -10.55 4.13 -17.76
C SER A 153 -9.52 5.27 -17.64
N GLU A 154 -9.78 6.39 -18.25
CA GLU A 154 -8.97 7.59 -18.04
C GLU A 154 -8.97 8.01 -16.57
N ASP A 155 -10.14 8.05 -15.91
CA ASP A 155 -10.27 8.35 -14.49
C ASP A 155 -9.46 7.39 -13.60
N ASP A 156 -9.51 6.08 -13.90
CA ASP A 156 -8.70 5.09 -13.18
C ASP A 156 -7.20 5.41 -13.24
N ARG A 157 -6.70 5.85 -14.40
CA ARG A 157 -5.28 6.18 -14.61
C ARG A 157 -4.87 7.44 -13.84
N LEU A 158 -5.73 8.47 -13.84
CA LEU A 158 -5.48 9.68 -13.06
C LEU A 158 -5.42 9.35 -11.56
N ARG A 159 -6.39 8.60 -11.06
CA ARG A 159 -6.43 8.15 -9.65
C ARG A 159 -5.25 7.24 -9.30
N GLN A 160 -4.88 6.34 -10.18
CA GLN A 160 -3.69 5.49 -10.02
C GLN A 160 -2.42 6.33 -9.86
N TRP A 161 -2.25 7.38 -10.68
CA TRP A 161 -1.11 8.27 -10.58
C TRP A 161 -1.07 9.02 -9.24
N VAL A 162 -2.22 9.58 -8.81
CA VAL A 162 -2.35 10.26 -7.51
C VAL A 162 -2.02 9.32 -6.35
N ILE A 163 -2.64 8.14 -6.34
CA ILE A 163 -2.42 7.14 -5.29
C ILE A 163 -0.96 6.70 -5.26
N ASN A 164 -0.34 6.44 -6.42
CA ASN A 164 1.06 6.04 -6.49
C ASN A 164 2.01 7.16 -6.02
N SER A 165 1.76 8.42 -6.39
CA SER A 165 2.55 9.56 -5.94
C SER A 165 2.53 9.66 -4.41
N LEU A 166 1.36 9.62 -3.80
CA LEU A 166 1.20 9.67 -2.35
C LEU A 166 1.79 8.44 -1.65
N MET A 167 1.56 7.24 -2.18
CA MET A 167 2.06 5.99 -1.59
C MET A 167 3.56 5.83 -1.69
N CYS A 168 4.20 6.35 -2.75
CA CYS A 168 5.62 6.17 -2.99
C CYS A 168 6.47 7.35 -2.51
N GLN A 169 5.91 8.58 -2.56
CA GLN A 169 6.67 9.81 -2.31
C GLN A 169 6.10 10.65 -1.17
N PHE A 170 4.89 10.34 -0.68
CA PHE A 170 4.15 11.12 0.32
C PHE A 170 3.78 12.54 -0.14
N HIS A 171 4.05 12.86 -1.38
CA HIS A 171 3.66 14.14 -1.97
C HIS A 171 3.20 13.96 -3.42
N LEU A 172 2.46 14.96 -3.90
CA LEU A 172 1.99 15.06 -5.27
C LEU A 172 2.18 16.50 -5.74
N ASP A 173 2.86 16.67 -6.90
CA ASP A 173 2.97 17.97 -7.58
C ASP A 173 1.77 18.15 -8.51
N LYS A 174 0.95 19.18 -8.23
CA LYS A 174 -0.25 19.52 -9.02
C LYS A 174 0.10 20.02 -10.42
N ASN A 175 1.27 20.66 -10.60
CA ASN A 175 1.72 21.09 -11.93
C ASN A 175 2.16 19.89 -12.77
N GLU A 176 2.81 18.89 -12.16
CA GLU A 176 3.13 17.64 -12.84
C GLU A 176 1.86 16.88 -13.25
N PHE A 177 0.85 16.82 -12.37
CA PHE A 177 -0.46 16.29 -12.71
C PHE A 177 -1.06 16.99 -13.93
N LYS A 178 -1.08 18.33 -13.91
CA LYS A 178 -1.59 19.14 -15.03
C LYS A 178 -0.81 18.90 -16.33
N LYS A 179 0.51 18.78 -16.25
CA LYS A 179 1.36 18.47 -17.40
C LYS A 179 1.06 17.10 -18.00
N ASN A 180 0.87 16.07 -17.14
CA ASN A 180 0.67 14.70 -17.59
C ASN A 180 -0.74 14.44 -18.14
N PHE A 181 -1.74 15.10 -17.58
CA PHE A 181 -3.16 14.79 -17.88
C PHE A 181 -3.94 15.93 -18.50
N GLN A 182 -3.33 17.12 -18.69
CA GLN A 182 -3.96 18.33 -19.24
C GLN A 182 -5.23 18.74 -18.44
N LYS A 183 -5.27 18.44 -17.15
CA LYS A 183 -6.37 18.73 -16.23
C LYS A 183 -5.83 19.42 -14.98
N ASP A 184 -6.59 20.34 -14.43
CA ASP A 184 -6.27 20.95 -13.14
C ASP A 184 -6.63 19.97 -12.02
N PHE A 185 -5.75 19.80 -11.02
CA PHE A 185 -5.94 18.83 -9.95
C PHE A 185 -7.13 19.16 -9.07
N ASP A 186 -7.22 20.41 -8.60
CA ASP A 186 -8.26 20.83 -7.65
C ASP A 186 -9.65 20.88 -8.32
N GLU A 187 -9.70 21.22 -9.60
CA GLU A 187 -10.92 21.18 -10.40
C GLU A 187 -11.37 19.72 -10.66
N TYR A 188 -10.44 18.86 -11.06
CA TYR A 188 -10.76 17.46 -11.37
C TYR A 188 -11.20 16.66 -10.15
N PHE A 189 -10.51 16.86 -9.01
CA PHE A 189 -10.80 16.18 -7.75
C PHE A 189 -11.71 16.99 -6.83
N HIS A 190 -12.58 17.82 -7.40
CA HIS A 190 -13.47 18.66 -6.63
C HIS A 190 -14.41 17.83 -5.72
N ASP A 191 -14.85 16.64 -6.16
CA ASP A 191 -15.70 15.73 -5.37
C ASP A 191 -14.95 15.11 -4.18
N GLU A 192 -13.63 15.02 -4.26
CA GLU A 192 -12.74 14.57 -3.20
C GLU A 192 -12.38 15.68 -2.20
N HIS A 193 -12.72 16.93 -2.53
CA HIS A 193 -12.34 18.11 -1.73
C HIS A 193 -12.77 17.98 -0.26
N GLY A 194 -13.96 17.44 0.02
CA GLY A 194 -14.43 17.18 1.38
C GLY A 194 -13.52 16.22 2.15
N ASN A 195 -13.03 15.15 1.51
CA ASN A 195 -12.08 14.23 2.12
C ASN A 195 -10.71 14.89 2.33
N ILE A 196 -10.21 15.62 1.33
CA ILE A 196 -8.93 16.35 1.42
C ILE A 196 -8.96 17.35 2.57
N THR A 197 -10.03 18.15 2.65
CA THR A 197 -10.24 19.15 3.74
C THR A 197 -10.25 18.47 5.11
N ARG A 198 -10.95 17.34 5.23
CA ARG A 198 -10.96 16.56 6.48
C ARG A 198 -9.55 16.06 6.84
N TYR A 199 -8.80 15.50 5.89
CA TYR A 199 -7.43 15.03 6.15
C TYR A 199 -6.47 16.17 6.53
N ILE A 200 -6.69 17.38 6.00
CA ILE A 200 -5.94 18.57 6.42
C ILE A 200 -6.31 18.96 7.86
N THR A 201 -7.61 19.00 8.18
CA THR A 201 -8.11 19.30 9.53
C THR A 201 -7.61 18.29 10.55
N ASP A 202 -7.56 17.00 10.18
CA ASP A 202 -7.05 15.91 11.02
C ASP A 202 -5.50 15.91 11.11
N GLY A 203 -4.83 16.86 10.45
CA GLY A 203 -3.36 16.99 10.46
C GLY A 203 -2.63 15.90 9.68
N LEU A 204 -3.31 15.20 8.76
CA LEU A 204 -2.71 14.15 7.93
C LEU A 204 -2.09 14.70 6.65
N LEU A 205 -2.66 15.76 6.08
CA LEU A 205 -2.21 16.40 4.86
C LEU A 205 -1.95 17.88 5.05
N SER A 206 -1.05 18.43 4.26
CA SER A 206 -0.95 19.85 3.92
C SER A 206 -1.19 20.03 2.43
N SER A 207 -1.78 21.16 2.04
CA SER A 207 -2.04 21.49 0.64
C SER A 207 -1.81 22.98 0.40
N ASN A 208 -1.25 23.28 -0.76
CA ASN A 208 -1.15 24.63 -1.30
C ASN A 208 -1.47 24.60 -2.81
N ALA A 209 -1.27 25.72 -3.52
CA ALA A 209 -1.55 25.83 -4.95
C ALA A 209 -0.73 24.85 -5.82
N HIS A 210 0.39 24.32 -5.32
CA HIS A 210 1.33 23.52 -6.12
C HIS A 210 1.44 22.07 -5.65
N VAL A 211 1.27 21.80 -4.36
CA VAL A 211 1.60 20.51 -3.76
C VAL A 211 0.49 20.06 -2.81
N LEU A 212 0.22 18.77 -2.82
CA LEU A 212 -0.48 18.03 -1.78
C LEU A 212 0.50 17.08 -1.11
N GLU A 213 0.72 17.20 0.20
CA GLU A 213 1.77 16.49 0.91
C GLU A 213 1.28 15.88 2.22
N ALA A 214 1.76 14.68 2.54
CA ALA A 214 1.48 14.04 3.81
C ALA A 214 2.40 14.58 4.92
N THR A 215 1.81 14.95 6.05
CA THR A 215 2.54 15.28 7.29
C THR A 215 3.24 14.04 7.86
N GLU A 216 4.06 14.18 8.89
CA GLU A 216 4.66 13.02 9.58
C GLU A 216 3.59 12.05 10.12
N LEU A 217 2.47 12.57 10.61
CA LEU A 217 1.31 11.76 11.00
C LEU A 217 0.66 11.13 9.77
N GLY A 218 0.48 11.90 8.70
CA GLY A 218 -0.11 11.43 7.45
C GLY A 218 0.69 10.31 6.79
N LYS A 219 2.02 10.29 6.92
CA LYS A 219 2.86 9.19 6.43
C LYS A 219 2.51 7.85 7.09
N VAL A 220 2.14 7.86 8.37
CA VAL A 220 1.68 6.66 9.08
C VAL A 220 0.33 6.17 8.54
N PHE A 221 -0.55 7.11 8.18
CA PHE A 221 -1.90 6.82 7.70
C PHE A 221 -2.08 7.03 6.19
N ILE A 222 -0.99 7.03 5.42
CA ILE A 222 -1.04 7.34 3.99
C ILE A 222 -2.01 6.43 3.21
N ARG A 223 -2.14 5.18 3.62
CA ARG A 223 -3.10 4.25 3.02
C ARG A 223 -4.54 4.75 3.17
N ASN A 224 -4.89 5.28 4.33
CA ASN A 224 -6.23 5.82 4.59
C ASN A 224 -6.48 7.07 3.74
N VAL A 225 -5.47 7.93 3.61
CA VAL A 225 -5.52 9.09 2.71
C VAL A 225 -5.77 8.64 1.27
N CYS A 226 -5.01 7.67 0.77
CA CYS A 226 -5.14 7.14 -0.59
C CYS A 226 -6.51 6.50 -0.87
N MET A 227 -7.15 5.89 0.15
CA MET A 227 -8.52 5.37 0.03
C MET A 227 -9.54 6.47 -0.33
N GLY A 228 -9.27 7.72 0.04
CA GLY A 228 -10.12 8.87 -0.32
C GLY A 228 -10.16 9.15 -1.82
N PHE A 229 -9.14 8.70 -2.58
CA PHE A 229 -9.07 8.83 -4.04
C PHE A 229 -9.56 7.56 -4.78
N ASP A 230 -9.90 6.48 -4.07
CA ASP A 230 -10.42 5.26 -4.68
C ASP A 230 -11.92 5.39 -4.96
N TRP A 231 -12.25 5.65 -6.24
CA TRP A 231 -13.63 5.76 -6.70
C TRP A 231 -14.47 4.50 -6.38
N TYR A 232 -13.89 3.32 -6.52
CA TYR A 232 -14.61 2.05 -6.30
C TYR A 232 -14.94 1.80 -4.84
N LEU A 233 -14.20 2.36 -3.90
CA LEU A 233 -14.54 2.28 -2.48
C LEU A 233 -15.78 3.12 -2.16
N ARG A 234 -15.91 4.28 -2.79
CA ARG A 234 -17.08 5.18 -2.60
C ARG A 234 -18.37 4.61 -3.17
N GLN A 235 -18.28 3.88 -4.31
CA GLN A 235 -19.45 3.28 -4.97
C GLN A 235 -20.01 2.05 -4.24
N LYS A 236 -19.23 1.47 -3.32
CA LYS A 236 -19.60 0.26 -2.59
C LYS A 236 -20.09 0.58 -1.19
N GLU A 237 -21.18 1.30 -1.08
CA GLU A 237 -21.97 1.28 0.14
C GLU A 237 -22.42 -0.17 0.39
N GLY A 238 -21.78 -0.86 1.33
CA GLY A 238 -22.36 -1.99 2.03
C GLY A 238 -21.70 -3.36 1.98
N HIS A 239 -20.74 -3.76 1.10
CA HIS A 239 -20.44 -5.21 1.03
C HIS A 239 -19.01 -5.69 0.78
N LYS A 240 -17.96 -4.90 0.85
CA LYS A 240 -16.60 -5.47 0.93
C LYS A 240 -15.90 -5.04 2.21
N GLN A 241 -15.83 -5.98 3.14
CA GLN A 241 -14.97 -5.82 4.30
C GLN A 241 -13.52 -6.01 3.85
N PHE A 242 -12.70 -4.99 4.11
CA PHE A 242 -11.24 -5.09 4.01
C PHE A 242 -10.66 -5.36 5.38
N SER A 243 -9.43 -5.88 5.43
CA SER A 243 -8.70 -5.90 6.70
C SER A 243 -8.60 -4.46 7.21
N LYS A 244 -8.85 -4.27 8.51
CA LYS A 244 -8.67 -2.95 9.12
C LYS A 244 -7.22 -2.50 8.93
N THR A 245 -7.05 -1.29 8.43
CA THR A 245 -5.80 -0.56 8.54
C THR A 245 -5.53 -0.24 10.01
N ILE A 246 -4.34 0.20 10.34
CA ILE A 246 -4.06 0.74 11.67
C ILE A 246 -4.98 1.91 11.92
#